data_7cdfe330b62bc013d53e409791c1ca6d
#
_entry.id   7cdfe330b62bc013d53e409791c1ca6d
#
_cell.length_a   1.000
_cell.length_b   1.000
_cell.length_c   1.000
_cell.angle_alpha   90.00
_cell.angle_beta   90.00
_cell.angle_gamma   90.00
#
_symmetry.space_group_name_H-M   'P 1'
#
loop_
_entity.id
_entity.type
_entity.pdbx_description
1 polymer ?
#
loop_
_entity_poly.entity_id
_entity_poly.type
_entity_poly.pdbx_seq_one_letter_code
_entity_poly.pdbx_strand_id
1 'polypeptide(L)' 'MCIAIDILDTIWDNIGTAKREIERLREEMSTVDKTISDILHELEFCKSLNASQGYKYARMLKNLREDRRYIKNELEELHH' A
#
# COMPACT_ATOMS: atom_id res chain seq x y z
N MET A 1 -19.31 33.95 16.60
CA MET A 1 -19.54 33.57 15.20
C MET A 1 -18.34 32.96 14.52
N CYS A 2 -17.14 33.51 14.72
CA CYS A 2 -15.92 32.98 14.09
C CYS A 2 -15.56 31.55 14.54
N ILE A 3 -15.88 31.20 15.79
CA ILE A 3 -15.54 29.90 16.38
C ILE A 3 -16.25 28.73 15.64
N ALA A 4 -17.54 28.91 15.30
CA ALA A 4 -18.30 27.87 14.60
C ALA A 4 -17.78 27.63 13.17
N ILE A 5 -17.38 28.70 12.49
CA ILE A 5 -16.82 28.62 11.14
C ILE A 5 -15.47 27.94 11.17
N ASP A 6 -14.60 28.26 12.14
CA ASP A 6 -13.29 27.64 12.30
C ASP A 6 -13.39 26.14 12.59
N ILE A 7 -14.37 25.71 13.38
CA ILE A 7 -14.62 24.30 13.67
C ILE A 7 -15.05 23.55 12.39
N LEU A 8 -15.94 24.14 11.60
CA LEU A 8 -16.39 23.55 10.33
C LEU A 8 -15.24 23.43 9.33
N ASP A 9 -14.41 24.46 9.20
CA ASP A 9 -13.24 24.43 8.31
C ASP A 9 -12.26 23.34 8.74
N THR A 10 -12.03 23.18 10.04
CA THR A 10 -11.16 22.13 10.58
C THR A 10 -11.70 20.73 10.23
N ILE A 11 -13.03 20.53 10.37
CA ILE A 11 -13.67 19.25 10.02
C ILE A 11 -13.52 18.97 8.53
N TRP A 12 -13.76 19.94 7.66
CA TRP A 12 -13.61 19.81 6.22
C TRP A 12 -12.16 19.49 5.83
N ASP A 13 -11.19 20.17 6.43
CA ASP A 13 -9.78 19.92 6.19
C ASP A 13 -9.39 18.50 6.60
N ASN A 14 -9.87 18.02 7.74
CA ASN A 14 -9.61 16.67 8.22
C ASN A 14 -10.21 15.60 7.27
N ILE A 15 -11.42 15.82 6.77
CA ILE A 15 -12.05 14.94 5.79
C ILE A 15 -11.24 14.92 4.49
N GLY A 16 -10.81 16.08 4.00
CA GLY A 16 -9.99 16.17 2.80
C GLY A 16 -8.64 15.49 2.97
N THR A 17 -8.02 15.63 4.13
CA THR A 17 -6.76 14.95 4.46
C THR A 17 -6.94 13.44 4.51
N ALA A 18 -8.03 12.94 5.12
CA ALA A 18 -8.33 11.51 5.18
C ALA A 18 -8.55 10.92 3.79
N LYS A 19 -9.27 11.63 2.91
CA LYS A 19 -9.48 11.19 1.53
C LYS A 19 -8.17 11.09 0.76
N ARG A 20 -7.29 12.08 0.88
CA ARG A 20 -5.98 12.08 0.22
C ARG A 20 -5.12 10.93 0.73
N GLU A 21 -5.15 10.65 2.02
CA GLU A 21 -4.41 9.54 2.61
C GLU A 21 -4.92 8.20 2.09
N ILE A 22 -6.23 8.01 1.98
CA ILE A 22 -6.83 6.80 1.41
C ILE A 22 -6.40 6.62 -0.05
N GLU A 23 -6.45 7.67 -0.86
CA GLU A 23 -6.02 7.62 -2.25
C GLU A 23 -4.55 7.25 -2.38
N ARG A 24 -3.69 7.85 -1.56
CA ARG A 24 -2.26 7.55 -1.53
C ARG A 24 -2.01 6.08 -1.18
N LEU A 25 -2.69 5.56 -0.17
CA LEU A 25 -2.55 4.16 0.25
C LEU A 25 -3.06 3.19 -0.81
N ARG A 26 -4.14 3.54 -1.52
CA ARG A 26 -4.66 2.73 -2.63
C ARG A 26 -3.67 2.68 -3.79
N GLU A 27 -3.02 3.80 -4.10
CA GLU A 27 -1.99 3.85 -5.13
C GLU A 27 -0.77 3.00 -4.73
N GLU A 28 -0.33 3.10 -3.48
CA GLU A 28 0.75 2.26 -2.95
C GLU A 28 0.40 0.78 -3.02
N MET A 29 -0.84 0.41 -2.65
CA MET A 29 -1.32 -0.96 -2.75
C MET A 29 -1.28 -1.47 -4.18
N SER A 30 -1.74 -0.67 -5.14
CA SER A 30 -1.71 -1.01 -6.56
C SER A 30 -0.28 -1.25 -7.03
N THR A 31 0.67 -0.41 -6.62
CA THR A 31 2.08 -0.56 -6.97
C THR A 31 2.66 -1.85 -6.37
N VAL A 32 2.36 -2.14 -5.12
CA VAL A 32 2.83 -3.36 -4.44
C VAL A 32 2.26 -4.59 -5.13
N ASP A 33 0.96 -4.61 -5.43
CA ASP A 33 0.31 -5.75 -6.11
C ASP A 33 0.91 -5.97 -7.50
N LYS A 34 1.18 -4.92 -8.25
CA LYS A 34 1.81 -5.00 -9.56
C LYS A 34 3.22 -5.57 -9.45
N THR A 35 4.00 -5.11 -8.48
CA THR A 35 5.37 -5.61 -8.27
C THR A 35 5.37 -7.09 -7.89
N ILE A 36 4.46 -7.53 -7.04
CA ILE A 36 4.30 -8.94 -6.69
C ILE A 36 3.98 -9.76 -7.95
N SER A 37 3.04 -9.29 -8.77
CA SER A 37 2.65 -9.96 -10.01
C SER A 37 3.83 -10.07 -10.96
N ASP A 38 4.61 -9.01 -11.14
CA ASP A 38 5.78 -8.99 -12.01
C ASP A 38 6.84 -10.00 -11.55
N ILE A 39 7.09 -10.07 -10.24
CA ILE A 39 8.04 -11.04 -9.68
C ILE A 39 7.57 -12.47 -9.89
N LEU A 40 6.28 -12.75 -9.68
CA LEU A 40 5.71 -14.08 -9.88
C LEU A 40 5.80 -14.49 -11.35
N HIS A 41 5.58 -13.57 -12.28
CA HIS A 41 5.76 -13.83 -13.72
C HIS A 41 7.20 -14.16 -14.06
N GLU A 42 8.16 -13.40 -13.52
CA GLU A 42 9.58 -13.71 -13.73
C GLU A 42 9.94 -15.11 -13.23
N LEU A 43 9.43 -15.50 -12.06
CA LEU A 43 9.67 -16.84 -11.50
C LEU A 43 9.10 -17.94 -12.39
N GLU A 44 7.95 -17.73 -13.02
CA GLU A 44 7.36 -18.68 -13.95
C GLU A 44 8.21 -18.88 -15.21
N PHE A 45 8.80 -17.80 -15.71
CA PHE A 45 9.61 -17.83 -16.93
C PHE A 45 11.05 -18.27 -16.71
N CYS A 46 11.57 -18.14 -15.51
CA CYS A 46 12.93 -18.55 -15.17
C CYS A 46 12.99 -20.05 -14.86
N LYS A 47 13.35 -20.85 -15.84
CA LYS A 47 13.44 -22.31 -15.69
C LYS A 47 14.68 -22.77 -14.92
N SER A 48 15.65 -21.90 -14.67
CA SER A 48 16.90 -22.26 -13.99
C SER A 48 17.33 -21.18 -13.00
N LEU A 49 16.53 -21.00 -11.95
CA LEU A 49 16.95 -20.19 -10.81
C LEU A 49 17.93 -20.99 -9.95
N ASN A 50 19.11 -20.42 -9.68
CA ASN A 50 19.97 -21.00 -8.66
C ASN A 50 19.39 -20.68 -7.25
N ALA A 51 19.87 -21.38 -6.23
CA ALA A 51 19.36 -21.22 -4.85
C ALA A 51 19.46 -19.78 -4.35
N SER A 52 20.52 -19.06 -4.73
CA SER A 52 20.76 -17.67 -4.32
C SER A 52 19.70 -16.73 -4.90
N GLN A 53 19.37 -16.87 -6.18
CA GLN A 53 18.34 -16.07 -6.84
C GLN A 53 16.95 -16.40 -6.29
N GLY A 54 16.65 -17.67 -6.08
CA GLY A 54 15.40 -18.11 -5.49
C GLY A 54 15.19 -17.54 -4.09
N TYR A 55 16.23 -17.53 -3.27
CA TYR A 55 16.20 -16.94 -1.94
C TYR A 55 15.94 -15.43 -2.00
N LYS A 56 16.60 -14.74 -2.90
CA LYS A 56 16.43 -13.29 -3.10
C LYS A 56 14.99 -12.95 -3.45
N TYR A 57 14.41 -13.66 -4.43
CA TYR A 57 13.01 -13.43 -4.82
C TYR A 57 12.03 -13.77 -3.72
N ALA A 58 12.26 -14.85 -2.99
CA ALA A 58 11.40 -15.23 -1.85
C ALA A 58 11.40 -14.14 -0.78
N ARG A 59 12.57 -13.57 -0.49
CA ARG A 59 12.71 -12.48 0.48
C ARG A 59 11.99 -11.21 0.00
N MET A 60 12.10 -10.87 -1.27
CA MET A 60 11.40 -9.72 -1.87
C MET A 60 9.89 -9.90 -1.76
N LEU A 61 9.37 -11.08 -2.08
CA LEU A 61 7.94 -11.38 -1.97
C LEU A 61 7.45 -11.29 -0.52
N LYS A 62 8.24 -11.79 0.41
CA LYS A 62 7.89 -11.69 1.84
C LYS A 62 7.76 -10.24 2.27
N ASN A 63 8.74 -9.40 1.92
CA ASN A 63 8.73 -7.99 2.26
C ASN A 63 7.54 -7.26 1.63
N LEU A 64 7.25 -7.54 0.36
CA LEU A 64 6.11 -6.93 -0.34
C LEU A 64 4.78 -7.35 0.26
N ARG A 65 4.64 -8.60 0.70
CA ARG A 65 3.42 -9.08 1.36
C ARG A 65 3.23 -8.44 2.74
N GLU A 66 4.31 -8.19 3.46
CA GLU A 66 4.27 -7.45 4.72
C GLU A 66 3.83 -6.00 4.50
N ASP A 67 4.39 -5.33 3.48
CA ASP A 67 3.99 -3.99 3.09
C ASP A 67 2.51 -3.93 2.69
N ARG A 68 2.05 -4.91 1.92
CA ARG A 68 0.66 -5.01 1.51
C ARG A 68 -0.27 -5.13 2.72
N ARG A 69 0.09 -5.95 3.69
CA ARG A 69 -0.68 -6.13 4.92
C ARG A 69 -0.73 -4.83 5.72
N TYR A 70 0.40 -4.14 5.83
CA TYR A 70 0.46 -2.85 6.52
C TYR A 70 -0.46 -1.83 5.87
N ILE A 71 -0.39 -1.68 4.56
CA ILE A 71 -1.24 -0.74 3.80
C ILE A 71 -2.72 -1.10 3.98
N LYS A 72 -3.06 -2.38 3.90
CA LYS A 72 -4.42 -2.85 4.11
C LYS A 72 -4.95 -2.48 5.50
N ASN A 73 -4.14 -2.68 6.53
CA ASN A 73 -4.51 -2.33 7.89
C ASN A 73 -4.72 -0.83 8.05
N GLU A 74 -3.85 0.00 7.46
CA GLU A 74 -4.00 1.44 7.46
C GLU A 74 -5.29 1.89 6.76
N LEU A 75 -5.61 1.27 5.63
CA LEU A 75 -6.85 1.55 4.91
C LEU A 75 -8.07 1.19 5.75
N GLU A 76 -8.06 0.07 6.44
CA GLU A 76 -9.15 -0.35 7.33
C GLU A 76 -9.34 0.64 8.46
N GLU A 77 -8.28 1.14 9.07
CA GLU A 77 -8.35 2.16 10.12
C GLU A 77 -8.97 3.46 9.62
N LEU A 78 -8.60 3.89 8.40
CA LEU A 78 -9.11 5.14 7.83
C LEU A 78 -10.59 5.04 7.42
N HIS A 79 -11.10 3.84 7.18
CA HIS A 79 -12.51 3.64 6.84
C HIS A 79 -13.43 3.52 8.07
N HIS A 80 -12.87 3.41 9.23
CA HIS A 80 -13.65 3.47 10.47
C HIS A 80 -13.85 4.94 10.90
#